data_b2f159a7e92cd4ddab92fc57c4d1b4cc
#
_entry.id   b2f159a7e92cd4ddab92fc57c4d1b4cc
#
_cell.length_a   1.000
_cell.length_b   1.000
_cell.length_c   1.000
_cell.angle_alpha   90.00
_cell.angle_beta   90.00
_cell.angle_gamma   90.00
#
_symmetry.space_group_name_H-M   'P 1'
#
loop_
_entity.id
_entity.type
_entity.pdbx_description
1 polymer ?
#
loop_
_entity_poly.entity_id
_entity_poly.type
_entity_poly.pdbx_seq_one_letter_code
_entity_poly.pdbx_strand_id
1 'polypeptide(L)'
;MERQAAVAGLPGHVRASDGPKVLRTIRRPGINLVLWQRRLPEAVERRLVTHPTDALPQLRLVTRPSRVAADLAGCMDRLAVVDADTAKWLVADITGLAATLANLCGAARVAIRLEVVEGDACRFFHTDTIALRLATTYRGRGTQWLSQDDAACFGRSASVPDAAIREVDTGVVAVFKGARTVASSAGPLVHRSPPRRIGDDVRLFLAIDPAPS
;
A
#
# COMPACT_ATOMS: atom_id res chain seq x y z
N MET A 1 -13.44 5.81 -20.57
CA MET A 1 -13.89 7.16 -20.23
C MET A 1 -14.37 7.34 -18.77
N GLU A 2 -14.48 6.28 -17.97
CA GLU A 2 -14.99 6.33 -16.58
C GLU A 2 -13.97 6.71 -15.48
N ARG A 3 -12.68 6.82 -15.79
CA ARG A 3 -11.63 7.03 -14.78
C ARG A 3 -11.26 8.48 -14.45
N GLN A 4 -11.69 9.42 -15.26
CA GLN A 4 -11.50 10.84 -14.95
C GLN A 4 -12.43 11.30 -13.80
N ALA A 5 -13.54 10.62 -13.60
CA ALA A 5 -14.49 10.89 -12.52
C ALA A 5 -13.94 10.55 -11.11
N ALA A 6 -13.08 9.56 -10.99
CA ALA A 6 -12.50 9.15 -9.69
C ALA A 6 -11.47 10.14 -9.13
N VAL A 7 -10.94 11.05 -9.95
CA VAL A 7 -10.00 12.11 -9.53
C VAL A 7 -10.73 13.40 -9.14
N ALA A 8 -11.94 13.60 -9.65
CA ALA A 8 -12.80 14.73 -9.28
C ALA A 8 -13.42 14.47 -7.90
N GLY A 9 -13.10 15.29 -6.91
CA GLY A 9 -13.64 15.18 -5.54
C GLY A 9 -12.68 14.59 -4.50
N LEU A 10 -11.41 14.41 -4.83
CA LEU A 10 -10.41 14.05 -3.83
C LEU A 10 -10.13 15.21 -2.88
N PRO A 11 -9.97 14.95 -1.55
CA PRO A 11 -9.58 15.95 -0.58
C PRO A 11 -8.28 16.66 -0.97
N GLY A 12 -8.13 17.93 -0.59
CA GLY A 12 -6.98 18.77 -0.95
C GLY A 12 -5.60 18.22 -0.58
N HIS A 13 -5.55 17.33 0.42
CA HIS A 13 -4.33 16.65 0.88
C HIS A 13 -4.02 15.34 0.15
N VAL A 14 -4.83 14.95 -0.85
CA VAL A 14 -4.67 13.73 -1.65
C VAL A 14 -4.32 14.08 -3.09
N ARG A 15 -3.47 13.28 -3.73
CA ARG A 15 -3.19 13.34 -5.17
C ARG A 15 -3.32 11.96 -5.79
N ALA A 16 -3.89 11.90 -6.98
CA ALA A 16 -4.00 10.65 -7.75
C ALA A 16 -3.72 10.89 -9.23
N SER A 17 -3.16 9.89 -9.90
CA SER A 17 -2.94 9.88 -11.36
C SER A 17 -2.63 8.45 -11.82
N ASP A 18 -2.81 8.19 -13.11
CA ASP A 18 -2.46 6.91 -13.76
C ASP A 18 -0.96 6.72 -13.97
N GLY A 19 -0.16 7.76 -13.79
CA GLY A 19 1.29 7.70 -13.98
C GLY A 19 2.08 7.68 -12.66
N PRO A 20 3.16 6.89 -12.55
CA PRO A 20 3.95 6.74 -11.32
C PRO A 20 4.63 8.04 -10.86
N LYS A 21 4.80 9.02 -11.75
CA LYS A 21 5.39 10.34 -11.41
C LYS A 21 4.59 11.06 -10.31
N VAL A 22 3.29 10.76 -10.17
CA VAL A 22 2.44 11.35 -9.13
C VAL A 22 3.00 11.09 -7.73
N LEU A 23 3.62 9.93 -7.49
CA LEU A 23 4.15 9.54 -6.18
C LEU A 23 5.15 10.55 -5.61
N ARG A 24 5.84 11.31 -6.47
CA ARG A 24 6.76 12.38 -6.03
C ARG A 24 6.06 13.55 -5.33
N THR A 25 4.76 13.73 -5.57
CA THR A 25 3.99 14.81 -4.96
C THR A 25 3.79 14.64 -3.45
N ILE A 26 4.06 13.44 -2.89
CA ILE A 26 4.04 13.20 -1.44
C ILE A 26 5.02 14.10 -0.69
N ARG A 27 6.07 14.59 -1.35
CA ARG A 27 7.05 15.51 -0.74
C ARG A 27 6.47 16.90 -0.43
N ARG A 28 5.32 17.26 -1.00
CA ARG A 28 4.66 18.54 -0.72
C ARG A 28 4.11 18.55 0.71
N PRO A 29 4.32 19.61 1.50
CA PRO A 29 3.88 19.66 2.91
C PRO A 29 2.40 19.38 3.10
N GLY A 30 1.52 19.94 2.24
CA GLY A 30 0.07 19.76 2.32
C GLY A 30 -0.48 18.44 1.77
N ILE A 31 0.37 17.49 1.36
CA ILE A 31 -0.05 16.19 0.83
C ILE A 31 0.36 15.09 1.80
N ASN A 32 -0.58 14.24 2.21
CA ASN A 32 -0.30 13.09 3.07
C ASN A 32 -0.69 11.73 2.46
N LEU A 33 -1.40 11.74 1.32
CA LEU A 33 -1.72 10.53 0.56
C LEU A 33 -1.55 10.79 -0.94
N VAL A 34 -0.87 9.88 -1.61
CA VAL A 34 -0.75 9.88 -3.07
C VAL A 34 -1.07 8.49 -3.60
N LEU A 35 -1.90 8.45 -4.64
CA LEU A 35 -2.38 7.23 -5.28
C LEU A 35 -1.90 7.18 -6.74
N TRP A 36 -1.08 6.18 -7.05
CA TRP A 36 -0.82 5.82 -8.43
C TRP A 36 -1.87 4.78 -8.85
N GLN A 37 -2.84 5.25 -9.64
CA GLN A 37 -3.96 4.47 -10.15
C GLN A 37 -3.51 3.57 -11.30
N ARG A 38 -3.00 2.40 -10.96
CA ARG A 38 -2.63 1.35 -11.91
C ARG A 38 -3.52 0.13 -11.74
N ARG A 39 -3.56 -0.75 -12.76
CA ARG A 39 -4.12 -2.11 -12.67
C ARG A 39 -2.98 -3.12 -12.65
N LEU A 40 -3.22 -4.24 -12.00
CA LEU A 40 -2.37 -5.42 -12.16
C LEU A 40 -2.54 -5.95 -13.59
N PRO A 41 -1.50 -6.59 -14.16
CA PRO A 41 -1.70 -7.37 -15.39
C PRO A 41 -2.77 -8.43 -15.15
N GLU A 42 -3.70 -8.58 -16.08
CA GLU A 42 -4.85 -9.48 -15.94
C GLU A 42 -4.45 -10.93 -15.62
N ALA A 43 -3.37 -11.42 -16.25
CA ALA A 43 -2.87 -12.77 -15.99
C ALA A 43 -2.38 -12.93 -14.53
N VAL A 44 -1.69 -11.92 -13.99
CA VAL A 44 -1.20 -11.92 -12.60
C VAL A 44 -2.38 -11.84 -11.63
N GLU A 45 -3.31 -10.91 -11.84
CA GLU A 45 -4.50 -10.74 -11.01
C GLU A 45 -5.30 -12.04 -10.93
N ARG A 46 -5.59 -12.66 -12.08
CA ARG A 46 -6.30 -13.93 -12.17
C ARG A 46 -5.59 -15.05 -11.42
N ARG A 47 -4.26 -15.16 -11.58
CA ARG A 47 -3.45 -16.16 -10.87
C ARG A 47 -3.51 -15.95 -9.37
N LEU A 48 -3.30 -14.75 -8.89
CA LEU A 48 -3.33 -14.46 -7.47
C LEU A 48 -4.71 -14.71 -6.85
N VAL A 49 -5.81 -14.39 -7.55
CA VAL A 49 -7.18 -14.63 -7.08
C VAL A 49 -7.51 -16.11 -6.99
N THR A 50 -7.09 -16.91 -7.97
CA THR A 50 -7.41 -18.35 -8.00
C THR A 50 -6.42 -19.21 -7.20
N HIS A 51 -5.29 -18.64 -6.75
CA HIS A 51 -4.26 -19.39 -6.02
C HIS A 51 -4.76 -19.78 -4.62
N PRO A 52 -4.46 -21.00 -4.13
CA PRO A 52 -4.77 -21.37 -2.75
C PRO A 52 -4.16 -20.40 -1.75
N THR A 53 -4.91 -20.07 -0.71
CA THR A 53 -4.50 -19.06 0.27
C THR A 53 -3.20 -19.41 0.99
N ASP A 54 -3.07 -20.67 1.39
CA ASP A 54 -1.91 -21.23 2.08
C ASP A 54 -0.64 -21.30 1.21
N ALA A 55 -0.83 -21.18 -0.11
CA ALA A 55 0.25 -21.15 -1.08
C ALA A 55 0.57 -19.73 -1.61
N LEU A 56 -0.05 -18.68 -1.07
CA LEU A 56 0.32 -17.31 -1.40
C LEU A 56 1.67 -16.92 -0.76
N PRO A 57 2.50 -16.12 -1.44
CA PRO A 57 3.81 -15.75 -0.92
C PRO A 57 3.68 -14.82 0.30
N GLN A 58 4.43 -15.15 1.36
CA GLN A 58 4.58 -14.31 2.54
C GLN A 58 6.06 -14.15 2.85
N LEU A 59 6.52 -12.92 3.07
CA LEU A 59 7.91 -12.65 3.44
C LEU A 59 8.05 -11.33 4.21
N ARG A 60 9.12 -11.28 5.00
CA ARG A 60 9.61 -10.05 5.63
C ARG A 60 11.11 -9.95 5.35
N LEU A 61 11.53 -8.79 4.88
CA LEU A 61 12.89 -8.56 4.43
C LEU A 61 13.34 -7.14 4.76
N VAL A 62 14.54 -6.97 5.27
CA VAL A 62 15.20 -5.66 5.40
C VAL A 62 16.48 -5.69 4.60
N THR A 63 16.55 -4.87 3.54
CA THR A 63 17.67 -4.89 2.60
C THR A 63 17.97 -3.52 2.00
N ARG A 64 19.07 -3.41 1.26
CA ARG A 64 19.38 -2.23 0.44
C ARG A 64 18.59 -2.24 -0.85
N PRO A 65 18.15 -1.08 -1.39
CA PRO A 65 17.39 -1.01 -2.64
C PRO A 65 18.05 -1.74 -3.81
N SER A 66 19.39 -1.71 -3.89
CA SER A 66 20.16 -2.39 -4.95
C SER A 66 20.16 -3.93 -4.85
N ARG A 67 19.77 -4.49 -3.73
CA ARG A 67 19.74 -5.93 -3.49
C ARG A 67 18.35 -6.54 -3.50
N VAL A 68 17.31 -5.70 -3.51
CA VAL A 68 15.91 -6.14 -3.39
C VAL A 68 15.58 -7.26 -4.39
N ALA A 69 15.96 -7.12 -5.66
CA ALA A 69 15.64 -8.11 -6.68
C ALA A 69 16.25 -9.49 -6.36
N ALA A 70 17.53 -9.53 -6.00
CA ALA A 70 18.22 -10.78 -5.69
C ALA A 70 17.69 -11.45 -4.42
N ASP A 71 17.45 -10.64 -3.37
CA ASP A 71 16.98 -11.14 -2.08
C ASP A 71 15.53 -11.64 -2.17
N LEU A 72 14.66 -10.96 -2.95
CA LEU A 72 13.29 -11.41 -3.23
C LEU A 72 13.26 -12.68 -4.08
N ALA A 73 14.05 -12.74 -5.15
CA ALA A 73 14.11 -13.95 -5.98
C ALA A 73 14.48 -15.17 -5.14
N GLY A 74 15.52 -15.08 -4.32
CA GLY A 74 15.91 -16.15 -3.41
C GLY A 74 14.85 -16.50 -2.35
N CYS A 75 13.97 -15.56 -1.95
CA CYS A 75 12.83 -15.87 -1.11
C CYS A 75 11.73 -16.60 -1.89
N MET A 76 11.38 -16.12 -3.08
CA MET A 76 10.32 -16.73 -3.91
C MET A 76 10.68 -18.15 -4.35
N ASP A 77 11.94 -18.40 -4.70
CA ASP A 77 12.44 -19.74 -5.06
C ASP A 77 12.29 -20.73 -3.90
N ARG A 78 12.58 -20.29 -2.66
CA ARG A 78 12.41 -21.13 -1.46
C ARG A 78 10.96 -21.41 -1.12
N LEU A 79 10.07 -20.46 -1.42
CA LEU A 79 8.65 -20.61 -1.11
C LEU A 79 7.93 -21.50 -2.13
N ALA A 80 8.38 -21.50 -3.40
CA ALA A 80 7.80 -22.27 -4.52
C ALA A 80 6.25 -22.21 -4.60
N VAL A 81 5.68 -21.07 -4.23
CA VAL A 81 4.26 -20.97 -3.91
C VAL A 81 3.40 -20.50 -5.07
N VAL A 82 3.92 -19.72 -6.01
CA VAL A 82 3.20 -19.27 -7.21
C VAL A 82 3.96 -19.72 -8.46
N ASP A 83 3.29 -19.71 -9.61
CA ASP A 83 3.96 -20.01 -10.88
C ASP A 83 5.12 -19.01 -11.16
N ALA A 84 6.10 -19.47 -11.96
CA ALA A 84 7.34 -18.72 -12.21
C ALA A 84 7.10 -17.32 -12.80
N ASP A 85 6.10 -17.15 -13.66
CA ASP A 85 5.82 -15.86 -14.30
C ASP A 85 5.23 -14.88 -13.29
N THR A 86 4.30 -15.33 -12.45
CA THR A 86 3.73 -14.52 -11.35
C THR A 86 4.82 -14.15 -10.34
N ALA A 87 5.67 -15.10 -9.94
CA ALA A 87 6.80 -14.84 -9.04
C ALA A 87 7.77 -13.81 -9.62
N LYS A 88 8.16 -13.96 -10.88
CA LYS A 88 9.03 -13.02 -11.59
C LYS A 88 8.43 -11.62 -11.66
N TRP A 89 7.13 -11.55 -11.94
CA TRP A 89 6.42 -10.26 -11.99
C TRP A 89 6.40 -9.60 -10.61
N LEU A 90 6.06 -10.33 -9.54
CA LEU A 90 6.06 -9.82 -8.16
C LEU A 90 7.44 -9.29 -7.75
N VAL A 91 8.51 -10.04 -8.06
CA VAL A 91 9.89 -9.61 -7.79
C VAL A 91 10.20 -8.29 -8.51
N ALA A 92 9.86 -8.18 -9.79
CA ALA A 92 10.11 -6.98 -10.57
C ALA A 92 9.30 -5.78 -10.04
N ASP A 93 8.03 -5.99 -9.74
CA ASP A 93 7.12 -4.95 -9.23
C ASP A 93 7.58 -4.45 -7.84
N ILE A 94 7.79 -5.35 -6.89
CA ILE A 94 8.22 -4.99 -5.53
C ILE A 94 9.59 -4.29 -5.57
N THR A 95 10.50 -4.72 -6.45
CA THR A 95 11.81 -4.06 -6.64
C THR A 95 11.65 -2.62 -7.12
N GLY A 96 10.81 -2.38 -8.12
CA GLY A 96 10.53 -1.03 -8.62
C GLY A 96 9.87 -0.13 -7.56
N LEU A 97 8.93 -0.68 -6.79
CA LEU A 97 8.27 0.04 -5.70
C LEU A 97 9.24 0.36 -4.55
N ALA A 98 10.11 -0.58 -4.19
CA ALA A 98 11.13 -0.36 -3.16
C ALA A 98 12.14 0.72 -3.55
N ALA A 99 12.61 0.69 -4.79
CA ALA A 99 13.48 1.73 -5.33
C ALA A 99 12.77 3.10 -5.34
N THR A 100 11.49 3.12 -5.69
CA THR A 100 10.67 4.35 -5.69
C THR A 100 10.58 4.93 -4.28
N LEU A 101 10.23 4.13 -3.26
CA LEU A 101 10.17 4.61 -1.88
C LEU A 101 11.52 5.10 -1.38
N ALA A 102 12.58 4.32 -1.60
CA ALA A 102 13.94 4.70 -1.19
C ALA A 102 14.34 6.06 -1.78
N ASN A 103 14.05 6.29 -3.07
CA ASN A 103 14.32 7.57 -3.74
C ASN A 103 13.43 8.71 -3.18
N LEU A 104 12.19 8.42 -2.76
CA LEU A 104 11.30 9.44 -2.19
C LEU A 104 11.78 9.96 -0.84
N CYS A 105 12.37 9.13 -0.01
CA CYS A 105 12.78 9.48 1.36
C CYS A 105 14.30 9.43 1.61
N GLY A 106 15.12 9.11 0.60
CA GLY A 106 16.58 9.01 0.75
C GLY A 106 17.01 7.82 1.63
N ALA A 107 16.19 6.75 1.70
CA ALA A 107 16.48 5.62 2.58
C ALA A 107 17.60 4.75 2.03
N ALA A 108 18.62 4.47 2.86
CA ALA A 108 19.71 3.54 2.54
C ALA A 108 19.25 2.07 2.58
N ARG A 109 18.21 1.77 3.36
CA ARG A 109 17.59 0.43 3.50
C ARG A 109 16.07 0.55 3.51
N VAL A 110 15.42 -0.51 3.08
CA VAL A 110 13.96 -0.66 3.08
C VAL A 110 13.54 -1.93 3.81
N ALA A 111 12.45 -1.84 4.55
CA ALA A 111 11.76 -2.98 5.15
C ALA A 111 10.57 -3.33 4.26
N ILE A 112 10.55 -4.54 3.74
CA ILE A 112 9.51 -5.06 2.84
C ILE A 112 8.72 -6.13 3.59
N ARG A 113 7.40 -6.01 3.59
CA ARG A 113 6.47 -7.01 4.12
C ARG A 113 5.44 -7.35 3.05
N LEU A 114 5.44 -8.59 2.61
CA LEU A 114 4.38 -9.18 1.81
C LEU A 114 3.64 -10.17 2.70
N GLU A 115 2.37 -9.93 2.97
CA GLU A 115 1.61 -10.65 3.99
C GLU A 115 0.25 -11.10 3.46
N VAL A 116 -0.12 -12.33 3.76
CA VAL A 116 -1.49 -12.82 3.62
C VAL A 116 -2.22 -12.45 4.91
N VAL A 117 -3.24 -11.60 4.80
CA VAL A 117 -4.05 -11.15 5.92
C VAL A 117 -5.39 -11.87 5.87
N GLU A 118 -5.57 -12.81 6.78
CA GLU A 118 -6.78 -13.65 6.89
C GLU A 118 -7.76 -13.16 7.96
N GLY A 119 -7.31 -12.30 8.86
CA GLY A 119 -8.07 -11.84 10.01
C GLY A 119 -8.29 -10.32 10.04
N ASP A 120 -8.82 -9.86 11.17
CA ASP A 120 -9.13 -8.46 11.46
C ASP A 120 -7.93 -7.66 11.99
N ALA A 121 -6.70 -8.02 11.61
CA ALA A 121 -5.51 -7.27 12.02
C ALA A 121 -5.63 -5.81 11.55
N CYS A 122 -5.33 -4.86 12.44
CA CYS A 122 -5.38 -3.42 12.14
C CYS A 122 -6.75 -2.91 11.66
N ARG A 123 -7.86 -3.51 12.12
CA ARG A 123 -9.24 -3.11 11.75
C ARG A 123 -9.68 -1.76 12.29
N PHE A 124 -8.98 -1.20 13.27
CA PHE A 124 -9.29 0.10 13.83
C PHE A 124 -8.51 1.19 13.12
N PHE A 125 -9.14 2.35 12.92
CA PHE A 125 -8.46 3.51 12.37
C PHE A 125 -7.32 3.95 13.26
N HIS A 126 -6.14 4.13 12.67
CA HIS A 126 -4.91 4.51 13.35
C HIS A 126 -3.98 5.29 12.41
N THR A 127 -2.90 5.79 12.96
CA THR A 127 -1.78 6.35 12.22
C THR A 127 -0.54 5.52 12.49
N ASP A 128 0.28 5.30 11.47
CA ASP A 128 1.53 4.58 11.64
C ASP A 128 2.62 5.45 12.26
N THR A 129 3.45 4.85 13.12
CA THR A 129 4.64 5.50 13.72
C THR A 129 5.85 5.36 12.78
N ILE A 130 5.71 5.83 11.55
CA ILE A 130 6.73 5.88 10.49
C ILE A 130 6.77 7.26 9.88
N ALA A 131 7.78 7.56 9.07
CA ALA A 131 7.80 8.80 8.28
C ALA A 131 6.97 8.65 7.00
N LEU A 132 7.19 7.59 6.24
CA LEU A 132 6.56 7.35 4.95
C LEU A 132 6.34 5.84 4.76
N ARG A 133 5.20 5.45 4.17
CA ARG A 133 4.93 4.07 3.73
C ARG A 133 4.49 4.06 2.29
N LEU A 134 4.96 3.08 1.53
CA LEU A 134 4.39 2.66 0.28
C LEU A 134 3.63 1.36 0.49
N ALA A 135 2.38 1.31 0.02
CA ALA A 135 1.55 0.12 0.16
C ALA A 135 0.77 -0.18 -1.11
N THR A 136 0.51 -1.45 -1.38
CA THR A 136 -0.44 -1.92 -2.40
C THR A 136 -1.06 -3.25 -1.98
N THR A 137 -2.24 -3.53 -2.48
CA THR A 137 -2.92 -4.82 -2.27
C THR A 137 -2.94 -5.55 -3.61
N TYR A 138 -2.41 -6.76 -3.65
CA TYR A 138 -2.37 -7.59 -4.86
C TYR A 138 -3.61 -8.49 -5.01
N ARG A 139 -4.25 -8.85 -3.89
CA ARG A 139 -5.48 -9.65 -3.86
C ARG A 139 -6.35 -9.18 -2.69
N GLY A 140 -7.66 -9.19 -2.87
CA GLY A 140 -8.62 -8.80 -1.85
C GLY A 140 -8.77 -7.28 -1.71
N ARG A 141 -9.45 -6.86 -0.65
CA ARG A 141 -9.82 -5.45 -0.42
C ARG A 141 -8.60 -4.61 -0.01
N GLY A 142 -8.59 -3.37 -0.46
CA GLY A 142 -7.51 -2.44 -0.20
C GLY A 142 -7.60 -1.71 1.15
N THR A 143 -6.59 -0.90 1.43
CA THR A 143 -6.53 -0.11 2.66
C THR A 143 -7.64 0.94 2.68
N GLN A 144 -8.36 1.04 3.80
CA GLN A 144 -9.34 2.08 4.05
C GLN A 144 -8.68 3.28 4.72
N TRP A 145 -9.16 4.48 4.36
CA TRP A 145 -8.61 5.73 4.88
C TRP A 145 -9.68 6.80 5.03
N LEU A 146 -9.38 7.82 5.84
CA LEU A 146 -10.23 8.97 6.09
C LEU A 146 -9.59 10.24 5.53
N SER A 147 -10.43 11.19 5.09
CA SER A 147 -9.96 12.55 4.85
C SER A 147 -9.48 13.19 6.16
N GLN A 148 -8.74 14.29 6.07
CA GLN A 148 -8.33 15.03 7.27
C GLN A 148 -9.53 15.53 8.08
N ASP A 149 -10.57 16.01 7.39
CA ASP A 149 -11.78 16.51 8.02
C ASP A 149 -12.55 15.37 8.70
N ASP A 150 -12.71 14.24 8.01
CA ASP A 150 -13.36 13.05 8.58
C ASP A 150 -12.56 12.48 9.76
N ALA A 151 -11.22 12.46 9.66
CA ALA A 151 -10.35 12.02 10.76
C ALA A 151 -10.42 12.93 11.98
N ALA A 152 -10.51 14.25 11.77
CA ALA A 152 -10.70 15.21 12.85
C ALA A 152 -12.08 15.09 13.52
N CYS A 153 -13.11 14.77 12.73
CA CYS A 153 -14.44 14.47 13.27
C CYS A 153 -14.43 13.15 14.05
N PHE A 154 -13.77 12.10 13.55
CA PHE A 154 -13.64 10.82 14.24
C PHE A 154 -12.93 10.95 15.58
N GLY A 155 -11.86 11.76 15.68
CA GLY A 155 -11.18 12.03 16.95
C GLY A 155 -12.08 12.67 18.03
N ARG A 156 -13.26 13.19 17.64
CA ARG A 156 -14.29 13.76 18.53
C ARG A 156 -15.53 12.87 18.68
N SER A 157 -15.64 11.79 17.92
CA SER A 157 -16.81 10.91 17.88
C SER A 157 -16.43 9.45 18.05
N ALA A 158 -17.32 8.64 18.63
CA ALA A 158 -17.08 7.20 18.83
C ALA A 158 -17.20 6.35 17.55
N SER A 159 -17.75 6.90 16.45
CA SER A 159 -17.99 6.16 15.22
C SER A 159 -17.69 6.99 13.96
N VAL A 160 -17.24 6.29 12.91
CA VAL A 160 -17.03 6.87 11.57
C VAL A 160 -18.19 6.45 10.69
N PRO A 161 -18.93 7.37 10.06
CA PRO A 161 -19.95 7.04 9.09
C PRO A 161 -19.34 6.29 7.87
N ASP A 162 -20.02 5.27 7.34
CA ASP A 162 -19.55 4.53 6.19
C ASP A 162 -19.26 5.40 4.97
N ALA A 163 -20.03 6.45 4.76
CA ALA A 163 -19.86 7.41 3.67
C ALA A 163 -18.54 8.21 3.75
N ALA A 164 -17.91 8.31 4.92
CA ALA A 164 -16.62 8.97 5.13
C ALA A 164 -15.44 8.03 4.86
N ILE A 165 -15.67 6.72 4.79
CA ILE A 165 -14.64 5.71 4.61
C ILE A 165 -14.34 5.56 3.12
N ARG A 166 -13.11 5.84 2.74
CA ARG A 166 -12.59 5.62 1.40
C ARG A 166 -11.70 4.39 1.37
N GLU A 167 -11.67 3.69 0.25
CA GLU A 167 -10.85 2.49 0.07
C GLU A 167 -9.92 2.65 -1.14
N VAL A 168 -8.70 2.13 -1.03
CA VAL A 168 -7.74 2.07 -2.12
C VAL A 168 -8.02 0.81 -2.92
N ASP A 169 -8.23 0.93 -4.24
CA ASP A 169 -8.50 -0.23 -5.09
C ASP A 169 -7.31 -1.20 -5.15
N THR A 170 -7.59 -2.49 -5.36
CA THR A 170 -6.58 -3.53 -5.60
C THR A 170 -5.68 -3.14 -6.77
N GLY A 171 -4.37 -3.33 -6.62
CA GLY A 171 -3.36 -2.94 -7.60
C GLY A 171 -2.90 -1.48 -7.52
N VAL A 172 -3.71 -0.57 -6.97
CA VAL A 172 -3.31 0.83 -6.78
C VAL A 172 -2.17 0.91 -5.78
N VAL A 173 -1.16 1.74 -6.09
CA VAL A 173 -0.06 2.02 -5.17
C VAL A 173 -0.36 3.29 -4.38
N ALA A 174 -0.40 3.15 -3.07
CA ALA A 174 -0.54 4.27 -2.14
C ALA A 174 0.81 4.61 -1.50
N VAL A 175 1.17 5.90 -1.49
CA VAL A 175 2.26 6.41 -0.65
C VAL A 175 1.67 7.40 0.33
N PHE A 176 1.92 7.20 1.62
CA PHE A 176 1.34 8.06 2.64
C PHE A 176 2.29 8.38 3.79
N LYS A 177 2.01 9.50 4.45
CA LYS A 177 2.76 10.01 5.59
C LYS A 177 2.24 9.43 6.89
N GLY A 178 3.14 8.99 7.75
CA GLY A 178 2.87 8.60 9.13
C GLY A 178 3.21 9.69 10.13
N ALA A 179 3.08 9.37 11.42
CA ALA A 179 3.22 10.32 12.53
C ALA A 179 4.67 10.86 12.71
N ARG A 180 5.68 10.19 12.15
CA ARG A 180 7.09 10.64 12.21
C ARG A 180 7.50 11.54 11.06
N THR A 181 6.56 11.93 10.17
CA THR A 181 6.88 12.86 9.09
C THR A 181 7.11 14.26 9.65
N VAL A 182 8.31 14.78 9.43
CA VAL A 182 8.69 16.14 9.82
C VAL A 182 8.08 17.14 8.83
N ALA A 183 7.62 18.29 9.35
CA ALA A 183 7.14 19.43 8.55
C ALA A 183 6.00 19.10 7.56
N SER A 184 5.01 18.33 7.97
CA SER A 184 3.80 18.10 7.19
C SER A 184 2.61 18.89 7.76
N SER A 185 2.09 19.84 6.99
CA SER A 185 0.86 20.57 7.36
C SER A 185 -0.39 19.70 7.19
N ALA A 186 -0.30 18.59 6.47
CA ALA A 186 -1.40 17.66 6.27
C ALA A 186 -1.56 16.63 7.42
N GLY A 187 -0.60 16.57 8.36
CA GLY A 187 -0.62 15.52 9.41
C GLY A 187 -0.44 14.11 8.85
N PRO A 188 -0.48 13.07 9.71
CA PRO A 188 -0.40 11.68 9.31
C PRO A 188 -1.73 11.22 8.68
N LEU A 189 -1.66 10.21 7.79
CA LEU A 189 -2.85 9.58 7.25
C LEU A 189 -3.50 8.67 8.30
N VAL A 190 -4.78 8.87 8.56
CA VAL A 190 -5.61 7.95 9.35
C VAL A 190 -6.15 6.88 8.42
N HIS A 191 -5.81 5.62 8.70
CA HIS A 191 -6.15 4.48 7.85
C HIS A 191 -6.35 3.21 8.67
N ARG A 192 -6.86 2.15 7.99
CA ARG A 192 -7.01 0.81 8.58
C ARG A 192 -6.99 -0.27 7.52
N SER A 193 -6.79 -1.51 7.93
CA SER A 193 -7.20 -2.66 7.12
C SER A 193 -8.73 -2.71 7.03
N PRO A 194 -9.32 -3.06 5.87
CA PRO A 194 -10.77 -3.24 5.78
C PRO A 194 -11.19 -4.35 6.75
N PRO A 195 -12.25 -4.15 7.56
CA PRO A 195 -12.83 -5.23 8.34
C PRO A 195 -13.29 -6.35 7.42
N ARG A 196 -13.02 -7.60 7.80
CA ARG A 196 -13.42 -8.77 7.02
C ARG A 196 -14.94 -8.93 7.04
N ARG A 197 -15.51 -9.20 5.87
CA ARG A 197 -16.93 -9.56 5.69
C ARG A 197 -17.03 -11.04 5.32
N ILE A 198 -18.19 -11.64 5.57
CA ILE A 198 -18.48 -12.99 5.10
C ILE A 198 -18.40 -13.01 3.57
N GLY A 199 -17.61 -13.91 3.02
CA GLY A 199 -17.37 -14.01 1.57
C GLY A 199 -16.24 -13.14 1.03
N ASP A 200 -15.61 -12.29 1.86
CA ASP A 200 -14.41 -11.57 1.44
C ASP A 200 -13.26 -12.55 1.19
N ASP A 201 -12.53 -12.30 0.11
CA ASP A 201 -11.28 -12.99 -0.17
C ASP A 201 -10.18 -12.57 0.80
N VAL A 202 -9.15 -13.41 0.94
CA VAL A 202 -7.97 -13.07 1.71
C VAL A 202 -7.23 -11.90 1.05
N ARG A 203 -6.54 -11.13 1.86
CA ARG A 203 -5.80 -9.99 1.38
C ARG A 203 -4.31 -10.33 1.24
N LEU A 204 -3.76 -10.23 0.02
CA LEU A 204 -2.31 -10.24 -0.18
C LEU A 204 -1.83 -8.78 -0.22
N PHE A 205 -1.16 -8.36 0.85
CA PHE A 205 -0.80 -6.97 1.10
C PHE A 205 0.71 -6.77 1.12
N LEU A 206 1.16 -5.76 0.38
CA LEU A 206 2.54 -5.29 0.41
C LEU A 206 2.62 -3.98 1.19
N ALA A 207 3.55 -3.91 2.14
CA ALA A 207 4.01 -2.67 2.76
C ALA A 207 5.53 -2.55 2.63
N ILE A 208 5.99 -1.36 2.25
CA ILE A 208 7.40 -1.01 2.19
C ILE A 208 7.62 0.25 3.00
N ASP A 209 8.52 0.17 3.97
CA ASP A 209 8.89 1.25 4.88
C ASP A 209 10.39 1.58 4.76
N PRO A 210 10.82 2.84 4.97
CA PRO A 210 12.24 3.12 5.18
C PRO A 210 12.71 2.41 6.45
N ALA A 211 13.84 1.70 6.38
CA ALA A 211 14.44 1.03 7.53
C ALA A 211 15.62 1.84 8.08
N PRO A 212 15.94 1.72 9.38
CA PRO A 212 17.15 2.28 9.96
C PRO A 212 18.41 1.79 9.21
N SER A 213 19.40 2.66 9.17
CA SER A 213 20.73 2.39 8.57
C SER A 213 21.49 1.31 9.33
#